data_95840d3da6325e9f99e480e897a8b33e
#
_entry.id   95840d3da6325e9f99e480e897a8b33e
#
_cell.length_a   1.000
_cell.length_b   1.000
_cell.length_c   1.000
_cell.angle_alpha   90.00
_cell.angle_beta   90.00
_cell.angle_gamma   90.00
#
_symmetry.space_group_name_H-M   'P 1'
#
loop_
_entity.id
_entity.type
_entity.pdbx_description
1 polymer ?
#
loop_
_entity_poly.entity_id
_entity_poly.type
_entity_poly.pdbx_seq_one_letter_code
_entity_poly.pdbx_strand_id
1 'polypeptide(L)'
;MATVWIPSLLRAFTQGEESVQVEGSSVRQIIDNLEVRYPGIKDRLCDGAELRRGIAVAINSQIALAGMLAPVADNSEVHFVPAISGGA
;
A
#
# COMPACT_ATOMS: atom_id res chain seq x y z
N MET A 1 0.11 11.12 10.14
CA MET A 1 0.64 10.37 9.01
C MET A 1 0.61 8.89 9.30
N ALA A 2 0.42 8.08 8.27
CA ALA A 2 0.51 6.64 8.39
C ALA A 2 1.92 6.17 8.07
N THR A 3 2.35 5.08 8.68
CA THR A 3 3.60 4.41 8.33
C THR A 3 3.30 3.36 7.28
N VAL A 4 3.86 3.51 6.10
CA VAL A 4 3.64 2.59 4.99
C VAL A 4 4.88 1.72 4.84
N TRP A 5 4.68 0.41 4.95
CA TRP A 5 5.77 -0.55 4.80
C TRP A 5 5.88 -0.97 3.34
N ILE A 6 7.07 -0.85 2.80
CA ILE A 6 7.33 -1.07 1.38
C ILE A 6 7.76 -2.51 1.16
N PRO A 7 7.05 -3.25 0.29
CA PRO A 7 7.49 -4.61 -0.05
C PRO A 7 8.91 -4.61 -0.61
N SER A 8 9.68 -5.64 -0.29
CA SER A 8 11.09 -5.69 -0.67
C SER A 8 11.30 -5.50 -2.18
N LEU A 9 10.41 -6.03 -3.00
CA LEU A 9 10.52 -5.90 -4.46
C LEU A 9 10.32 -4.46 -4.95
N LEU A 10 9.72 -3.60 -4.12
CA LEU A 10 9.44 -2.22 -4.51
C LEU A 10 10.38 -1.22 -3.85
N ARG A 11 11.33 -1.68 -3.04
CA ARG A 11 12.25 -0.77 -2.35
C ARG A 11 13.18 -0.03 -3.30
N ALA A 12 13.35 -0.51 -4.51
CA ALA A 12 14.09 0.24 -5.52
C ALA A 12 13.40 1.57 -5.86
N PHE A 13 12.08 1.65 -5.73
CA PHE A 13 11.34 2.90 -5.96
C PHE A 13 11.51 3.88 -4.81
N THR A 14 11.83 3.40 -3.62
CA THR A 14 11.94 4.22 -2.41
C THR A 14 13.38 4.38 -1.96
N GLN A 15 14.34 4.13 -2.85
CA GLN A 15 15.76 4.27 -2.56
C GLN A 15 16.21 3.41 -1.37
N GLY A 16 15.60 2.23 -1.26
CA GLY A 16 15.94 1.28 -0.22
C GLY A 16 15.18 1.46 1.09
N GLU A 17 14.32 2.47 1.18
CA GLU A 17 13.53 2.69 2.40
C GLU A 17 12.55 1.55 2.63
N GLU A 18 12.58 0.98 3.84
CA GLU A 18 11.69 -0.12 4.21
C GLU A 18 10.31 0.40 4.62
N SER A 19 10.25 1.61 5.14
CA SER A 19 8.99 2.26 5.51
C SER A 19 9.09 3.75 5.27
N VAL A 20 7.95 4.35 4.98
CA VAL A 20 7.87 5.80 4.76
C VAL A 20 6.61 6.34 5.43
N GLN A 21 6.69 7.59 5.87
CA GLN A 21 5.53 8.28 6.44
C GLN A 21 4.77 8.96 5.31
N VAL A 22 3.46 8.69 5.24
CA VAL A 22 2.63 9.19 4.15
C VAL A 22 1.32 9.71 4.73
N GLU A 23 0.86 10.85 4.23
CA GLU A 23 -0.46 11.36 4.57
C GLU A 23 -1.54 10.67 3.75
N GLY A 24 -2.72 10.58 4.34
CA GLY A 24 -3.89 10.07 3.64
C GLY A 24 -4.87 9.47 4.62
N SER A 25 -6.15 9.55 4.29
CA SER A 25 -7.24 9.00 5.12
C SER A 25 -7.85 7.74 4.51
N SER A 26 -7.32 7.28 3.39
CA SER A 26 -7.72 6.02 2.78
C SER A 26 -6.51 5.40 2.09
N VAL A 27 -6.59 4.10 1.80
CA VAL A 27 -5.52 3.41 1.07
C VAL A 27 -5.27 4.10 -0.27
N ARG A 28 -6.34 4.49 -0.96
CA ARG A 28 -6.21 5.18 -2.24
C ARG A 28 -5.38 6.46 -2.11
N GLN A 29 -5.68 7.29 -1.10
CA GLN A 29 -4.92 8.52 -0.90
C GLN A 29 -3.47 8.24 -0.55
N ILE A 30 -3.23 7.22 0.27
CA ILE A 30 -1.87 6.81 0.63
C ILE A 30 -1.10 6.45 -0.63
N ILE A 31 -1.68 5.66 -1.53
CA ILE A 31 -1.01 5.26 -2.76
C ILE A 31 -0.79 6.45 -3.69
N ASP A 32 -1.79 7.33 -3.81
CA ASP A 32 -1.64 8.53 -4.64
C ASP A 32 -0.49 9.42 -4.13
N ASN A 33 -0.38 9.57 -2.82
CA ASN A 33 0.68 10.37 -2.23
C ASN A 33 2.05 9.67 -2.34
N LEU A 34 2.08 8.34 -2.28
CA LEU A 34 3.30 7.60 -2.57
C LEU A 34 3.77 7.85 -4.00
N GLU A 35 2.84 7.85 -4.95
CA GLU A 35 3.17 8.07 -6.36
C GLU A 35 3.79 9.44 -6.59
N VAL A 36 3.31 10.46 -5.88
CA VAL A 36 3.89 11.80 -5.98
C VAL A 36 5.36 11.80 -5.56
N ARG A 37 5.68 11.06 -4.50
CA ARG A 37 7.06 11.00 -3.98
C ARG A 37 7.94 10.00 -4.73
N TYR A 38 7.37 8.91 -5.18
CA TYR A 38 8.08 7.81 -5.81
C TYR A 38 7.38 7.40 -7.10
N PRO A 39 7.57 8.16 -8.20
CA PRO A 39 6.87 7.88 -9.45
C PRO A 39 7.12 6.45 -9.94
N GLY A 40 6.05 5.79 -10.35
CA GLY A 40 6.08 4.41 -10.83
C GLY A 40 5.63 3.39 -9.81
N ILE A 41 5.60 3.73 -8.51
CA ILE A 41 5.23 2.77 -7.48
C ILE A 41 3.75 2.39 -7.56
N LYS A 42 2.90 3.34 -7.94
CA LYS A 42 1.47 3.08 -8.04
C LYS A 42 1.16 2.01 -9.07
N ASP A 43 1.87 2.01 -10.20
CA ASP A 43 1.67 1.00 -11.24
C ASP A 43 2.04 -0.40 -10.75
N ARG A 44 2.90 -0.49 -9.76
CA ARG A 44 3.28 -1.78 -9.18
C ARG A 44 2.26 -2.28 -8.16
N LEU A 45 1.52 -1.37 -7.54
CA LEU A 45 0.54 -1.70 -6.51
C LEU A 45 -0.88 -1.81 -7.05
N CYS A 46 -1.19 -1.09 -8.11
CA CYS A 46 -2.54 -0.94 -8.62
C CYS A 46 -2.65 -1.34 -10.07
N ASP A 47 -3.84 -1.79 -10.42
CA ASP A 47 -4.27 -2.00 -11.79
C ASP A 47 -5.53 -1.16 -11.96
N GLY A 48 -5.36 0.03 -12.54
CA GLY A 48 -6.44 1.00 -12.60
C GLY A 48 -6.79 1.52 -11.21
N ALA A 49 -8.06 1.44 -10.86
CA ALA A 49 -8.55 1.97 -9.57
C ALA A 49 -8.48 0.94 -8.44
N GLU A 50 -7.97 -0.25 -8.69
CA GLU A 50 -7.93 -1.34 -7.72
C GLU A 50 -6.52 -1.81 -7.48
N LEU A 51 -6.31 -2.51 -6.36
CA LEU A 51 -5.05 -3.19 -6.11
C LEU A 51 -4.87 -4.30 -7.14
N ARG A 52 -3.61 -4.53 -7.53
CA ARG A 52 -3.31 -5.62 -8.44
C ARG A 52 -3.69 -6.96 -7.83
N ARG A 53 -4.04 -7.91 -8.68
CA ARG A 53 -4.20 -9.30 -8.24
C ARG A 53 -2.93 -9.75 -7.55
N GLY A 54 -3.11 -10.47 -6.47
CA GLY A 54 -1.97 -10.96 -5.71
C GLY A 54 -1.43 -9.97 -4.71
N ILE A 55 -2.06 -8.80 -4.57
CA ILE A 55 -1.68 -7.83 -3.54
C ILE A 55 -2.88 -7.55 -2.65
N ALA A 56 -2.67 -7.65 -1.35
CA ALA A 56 -3.64 -7.24 -0.36
C ALA A 56 -3.02 -6.13 0.49
N VAL A 57 -3.87 -5.37 1.16
CA VAL A 57 -3.40 -4.35 2.10
C VAL A 57 -3.84 -4.74 3.50
N ALA A 58 -2.91 -4.65 4.45
CA ALA A 58 -3.19 -4.84 5.86
C ALA A 58 -3.02 -3.51 6.57
N ILE A 59 -3.98 -3.16 7.39
CA ILE A 59 -3.95 -1.95 8.19
C ILE A 59 -3.98 -2.36 9.64
N ASN A 60 -2.95 -1.98 10.39
CA ASN A 60 -2.79 -2.36 11.80
C ASN A 60 -2.94 -3.87 11.99
N SER A 61 -2.27 -4.63 11.12
CA SER A 61 -2.21 -6.09 11.15
C SER A 61 -3.51 -6.81 10.75
N GLN A 62 -4.48 -6.08 10.19
CA GLN A 62 -5.72 -6.68 9.72
C GLN A 62 -5.90 -6.45 8.23
N ILE A 63 -6.22 -7.52 7.50
CA ILE A 63 -6.48 -7.39 6.06
C ILE A 63 -7.70 -6.50 5.85
N ALA A 64 -7.52 -5.49 5.01
CA ALA A 64 -8.59 -4.54 4.68
C ALA A 64 -9.37 -5.06 3.48
N LEU A 65 -10.57 -5.58 3.73
CA LEU A 65 -11.39 -6.15 2.68
C LEU A 65 -11.88 -5.10 1.68
N ALA A 66 -11.98 -3.85 2.10
CA ALA A 66 -12.38 -2.76 1.21
C ALA A 66 -11.26 -2.31 0.26
N GLY A 67 -10.06 -2.83 0.42
CA GLY A 67 -8.93 -2.53 -0.48
C GLY A 67 -8.65 -1.04 -0.57
N MET A 68 -8.71 -0.48 -1.76
CA MET A 68 -8.42 0.94 -2.00
C MET A 68 -9.32 1.90 -1.23
N LEU A 69 -10.52 1.47 -0.89
CA LEU A 69 -11.49 2.31 -0.18
C LEU A 69 -11.36 2.22 1.34
N ALA A 70 -10.47 1.36 1.85
CA ALA A 70 -10.32 1.19 3.28
C ALA A 70 -9.86 2.49 3.94
N PRO A 71 -10.45 2.87 5.06
CA PRO A 71 -10.02 4.06 5.78
C PRO A 71 -8.69 3.82 6.49
N VAL A 72 -7.89 4.87 6.58
CA VAL A 72 -6.60 4.84 7.26
C VAL A 72 -6.59 5.98 8.28
N ALA A 73 -6.47 5.63 9.54
CA ALA A 73 -6.37 6.64 10.60
C ALA A 73 -4.93 7.13 10.74
N ASP A 74 -4.77 8.27 11.40
CA ASP A 74 -3.45 8.75 11.75
C ASP A 74 -2.71 7.70 12.57
N ASN A 75 -1.41 7.60 12.35
CA ASN A 75 -0.54 6.65 13.05
C ASN A 75 -0.85 5.18 12.76
N SER A 76 -1.64 4.91 11.73
CA SER A 76 -1.83 3.54 11.27
C SER A 76 -0.58 2.99 10.62
N GLU A 77 -0.44 1.67 10.65
CA GLU A 77 0.59 0.98 9.90
C GLU A 77 -0.06 0.29 8.71
N VAL A 78 0.46 0.55 7.53
CA VAL A 78 -0.08 0.02 6.27
C VAL A 78 0.96 -0.90 5.65
N HIS A 79 0.58 -2.15 5.44
CA HIS A 79 1.43 -3.14 4.79
C HIS A 79 0.77 -3.60 3.49
N PHE A 80 1.57 -3.69 2.43
CA PHE A 80 1.13 -4.34 1.20
C PHE A 80 1.72 -5.75 1.22
N VAL A 81 0.86 -6.75 1.18
CA VAL A 81 1.28 -8.14 1.36
C VAL A 81 0.81 -8.99 0.18
N PRO A 82 1.48 -10.10 -0.11
CA PRO A 82 1.00 -11.01 -1.14
C PRO A 82 -0.37 -11.53 -0.76
N ALA A 83 -1.33 -11.43 -1.68
CA ALA A 83 -2.64 -12.03 -1.49
C ALA A 83 -2.55 -13.47 -1.94
N ILE A 84 -2.72 -14.40 -1.02
CA ILE A 84 -2.76 -15.82 -1.36
C ILE A 84 -4.16 -16.10 -1.85
N SER A 85 -4.31 -16.45 -3.14
CA SER A 85 -5.61 -16.83 -3.63
C SER A 85 -5.96 -18.17 -3.00
N GLY A 86 -7.09 -18.22 -2.33
CA GLY A 86 -7.51 -19.40 -1.62
C GLY A 86 -7.62 -20.60 -2.58
N GLY A 87 -6.99 -21.67 -2.25
CA GLY A 87 -7.07 -22.87 -3.01
C GLY A 87 -6.22 -22.89 -4.27
N ALA A 88 -5.48 -21.86 -4.49
CA ALA A 88 -4.56 -21.88 -5.62
C ALA A 88 -3.36 -22.73 -5.26
#